data_8278cca6eb14599aae828ac60cd771aa
#
_entry.id   8278cca6eb14599aae828ac60cd771aa
#
_cell.length_a   1.000
_cell.length_b   1.000
_cell.length_c   1.000
_cell.angle_alpha   90.00
_cell.angle_beta   90.00
_cell.angle_gamma   90.00
#
_symmetry.space_group_name_H-M   'P 1'
#
loop_
_entity.id
_entity.type
_entity.pdbx_description
1 polymer ?
#
loop_
_entity_poly.entity_id
_entity_poly.type
_entity_poly.pdbx_seq_one_letter_code
_entity_poly.pdbx_strand_id
1 'polypeptide(L)'
;SIPSAGTLISAYAIGVLIGAPLMTLAFSRWSRRKALILLMAIFTIGNILSALSPNYTTLLLARLVTSLNHGAFFGLGSLVAASVVPRHKQASAVATMFMGLTIANVGGVPAATWLGQVIGWRMSFAATAGLGLVAMLSLWFALPSGEAGRRPNVRHELAVLKSPVVLLALLTTVLG
;
A
#
# COMPACT_ATOMS: atom_id res chain seq x y z
N SER A 1 23.51 9.83 7.13
CA SER A 1 24.43 8.67 7.28
C SER A 1 23.74 7.37 6.85
N ILE A 2 24.49 6.33 6.46
CA ILE A 2 23.95 5.00 6.08
C ILE A 2 23.09 4.39 7.20
N PRO A 3 23.49 4.44 8.48
CA PRO A 3 22.63 3.97 9.57
C PRO A 3 21.28 4.67 9.65
N SER A 4 21.24 5.98 9.38
CA SER A 4 19.96 6.74 9.38
C SER A 4 19.03 6.35 8.23
N ALA A 5 19.58 5.92 7.09
CA ALA A 5 18.78 5.38 6.00
C ALA A 5 18.19 4.01 6.37
N GLY A 6 18.98 3.17 7.04
CA GLY A 6 18.50 1.87 7.56
C GLY A 6 17.35 2.02 8.56
N THR A 7 17.41 2.98 9.47
CA THR A 7 16.31 3.22 10.42
C THR A 7 15.04 3.71 9.74
N LEU A 8 15.12 4.47 8.64
CA LEU A 8 13.94 4.84 7.85
C LEU A 8 13.25 3.62 7.23
N ILE A 9 14.03 2.66 6.72
CA ILE A 9 13.49 1.43 6.13
C ILE A 9 12.83 0.57 7.20
N SER A 10 13.49 0.36 8.35
CA SER A 10 12.95 -0.42 9.45
C SER A 10 11.68 0.21 10.05
N ALA A 11 11.68 1.52 10.25
CA ALA A 11 10.50 2.24 10.73
C ALA A 11 9.33 2.13 9.75
N TYR A 12 9.61 2.19 8.44
CA TYR A 12 8.61 1.98 7.41
C TYR A 12 8.01 0.57 7.47
N ALA A 13 8.86 -0.46 7.59
CA ALA A 13 8.41 -1.85 7.69
C ALA A 13 7.53 -2.10 8.92
N ILE A 14 7.91 -1.56 10.09
CA ILE A 14 7.10 -1.61 11.31
C ILE A 14 5.76 -0.88 11.10
N GLY A 15 5.80 0.28 10.47
CA GLY A 15 4.58 1.03 10.14
C GLY A 15 3.63 0.26 9.20
N VAL A 16 4.14 -0.49 8.21
CA VAL A 16 3.34 -1.37 7.36
C VAL A 16 2.74 -2.51 8.17
N LEU A 17 3.53 -3.15 9.05
CA LEU A 17 3.08 -4.26 9.90
C LEU A 17 1.90 -3.87 10.81
N ILE A 18 1.98 -2.70 11.43
CA ILE A 18 0.93 -2.18 12.31
C ILE A 18 -0.21 -1.55 11.50
N GLY A 19 0.14 -0.83 10.45
CA GLY A 19 -0.81 -0.08 9.63
C GLY A 19 -1.76 -0.95 8.84
N ALA A 20 -1.30 -2.11 8.34
CA ALA A 20 -2.13 -3.00 7.53
C ALA A 20 -3.41 -3.45 8.27
N PRO A 21 -3.35 -4.06 9.46
CA PRO A 21 -4.56 -4.44 10.20
C PRO A 21 -5.35 -3.22 10.69
N LEU A 22 -4.66 -2.16 11.16
CA LEU A 22 -5.32 -0.97 11.68
C LEU A 22 -6.17 -0.27 10.61
N MET A 23 -5.61 -0.02 9.44
CA MET A 23 -6.31 0.65 8.34
C MET A 23 -7.39 -0.25 7.72
N THR A 24 -7.16 -1.57 7.63
CA THR A 24 -8.17 -2.50 7.16
C THR A 24 -9.39 -2.48 8.07
N LEU A 25 -9.21 -2.46 9.39
CA LEU A 25 -10.30 -2.36 10.36
C LEU A 25 -10.96 -0.98 10.33
N ALA A 26 -10.19 0.11 10.25
CA ALA A 26 -10.71 1.47 10.19
C ALA A 26 -11.63 1.68 8.96
N PHE A 27 -11.24 1.14 7.81
CA PHE A 27 -12.00 1.29 6.57
C PHE A 27 -12.97 0.14 6.27
N SER A 28 -13.11 -0.81 7.16
CA SER A 28 -13.99 -1.98 6.99
C SER A 28 -15.46 -1.64 6.72
N ARG A 29 -15.93 -0.48 7.20
CA ARG A 29 -17.29 0.02 7.02
C ARG A 29 -17.48 0.92 5.80
N TRP A 30 -16.38 1.28 5.14
CA TRP A 30 -16.41 2.18 4.00
C TRP A 30 -16.61 1.42 2.70
N SER A 31 -17.14 2.08 1.68
CA SER A 31 -17.12 1.49 0.34
C SER A 31 -15.67 1.29 -0.11
N ARG A 32 -15.39 0.17 -0.75
CA ARG A 32 -14.04 -0.19 -1.20
C ARG A 32 -13.39 0.91 -2.03
N ARG A 33 -14.18 1.56 -2.90
CA ARG A 33 -13.73 2.73 -3.68
C ARG A 33 -13.26 3.88 -2.79
N LYS A 34 -14.07 4.30 -1.82
CA LYS A 34 -13.72 5.40 -0.89
C LYS A 34 -12.48 5.06 -0.08
N ALA A 35 -12.39 3.83 0.42
CA ALA A 35 -11.24 3.36 1.18
C ALA A 35 -9.96 3.41 0.35
N LEU A 36 -9.96 2.88 -0.88
CA LEU A 36 -8.78 2.90 -1.75
C LEU A 36 -8.37 4.33 -2.15
N ILE A 37 -9.34 5.20 -2.47
CA ILE A 37 -9.04 6.60 -2.80
C ILE A 37 -8.42 7.32 -1.61
N LEU A 38 -8.95 7.12 -0.40
CA LEU A 38 -8.39 7.75 0.80
C LEU A 38 -7.00 7.20 1.14
N LEU A 39 -6.78 5.90 1.00
CA LEU A 39 -5.46 5.30 1.17
C LEU A 39 -4.46 5.89 0.15
N MET A 40 -4.87 6.08 -1.12
CA MET A 40 -4.03 6.76 -2.11
C MET A 40 -3.81 8.25 -1.78
N ALA A 41 -4.80 8.94 -1.22
CA ALA A 41 -4.62 10.31 -0.76
C ALA A 41 -3.60 10.40 0.38
N ILE A 42 -3.68 9.51 1.38
CA ILE A 42 -2.68 9.41 2.46
C ILE A 42 -1.28 9.13 1.89
N PHE A 43 -1.17 8.22 0.92
CA PHE A 43 0.09 7.93 0.24
C PHE A 43 0.66 9.16 -0.47
N THR A 44 -0.17 9.85 -1.23
CA THR A 44 0.23 11.04 -1.98
C THR A 44 0.67 12.16 -1.05
N ILE A 45 -0.14 12.48 -0.04
CA ILE A 45 0.19 13.50 0.97
C ILE A 45 1.48 13.14 1.71
N GLY A 46 1.65 11.90 2.13
CA GLY A 46 2.85 11.43 2.82
C GLY A 46 4.11 11.55 1.96
N ASN A 47 4.02 11.32 0.64
CA ASN A 47 5.15 11.53 -0.27
C ASN A 47 5.41 13.02 -0.54
N ILE A 48 4.38 13.88 -0.60
CA ILE A 48 4.56 15.34 -0.65
C ILE A 48 5.27 15.84 0.61
N LEU A 49 4.81 15.41 1.79
CA LEU A 49 5.46 15.78 3.06
C LEU A 49 6.91 15.27 3.13
N SER A 50 7.18 14.09 2.58
CA SER A 50 8.55 13.55 2.47
C SER A 50 9.42 14.42 1.56
N ALA A 51 8.90 14.86 0.41
CA ALA A 51 9.61 15.75 -0.51
C ALA A 51 9.93 17.13 0.11
N LEU A 52 9.00 17.65 0.91
CA LEU A 52 9.11 18.95 1.58
C LEU A 52 9.83 18.90 2.93
N SER A 53 10.22 17.72 3.41
CA SER A 53 10.79 17.56 4.74
C SER A 53 12.10 18.36 4.91
N PRO A 54 12.21 19.27 5.91
CA PRO A 54 13.40 20.07 6.14
C PRO A 54 14.50 19.29 6.87
N ASN A 55 14.15 18.26 7.63
CA ASN A 55 15.06 17.49 8.46
C ASN A 55 14.68 16.00 8.50
N TYR A 56 15.55 15.19 9.13
CA TYR A 56 15.38 13.75 9.23
C TYR A 56 14.12 13.35 10.01
N THR A 57 13.78 14.05 11.08
CA THR A 57 12.63 13.71 11.94
C THR A 57 11.31 13.89 11.19
N THR A 58 11.16 15.00 10.46
CA THR A 58 9.96 15.23 9.63
C THR A 58 9.85 14.22 8.49
N LEU A 59 11.00 13.85 7.90
CA LEU A 59 11.03 12.77 6.89
C LEU A 59 10.58 11.44 7.50
N LEU A 60 11.07 11.08 8.68
CA LEU A 60 10.71 9.85 9.39
C LEU A 60 9.20 9.81 9.67
N LEU A 61 8.62 10.89 10.18
CA LEU A 61 7.19 10.99 10.45
C LEU A 61 6.35 10.86 9.16
N ALA A 62 6.75 11.55 8.09
CA ALA A 62 6.09 11.44 6.80
C ALA A 62 6.15 9.99 6.24
N ARG A 63 7.27 9.30 6.42
CA ARG A 63 7.42 7.89 6.02
C ARG A 63 6.55 6.95 6.86
N LEU A 64 6.42 7.19 8.16
CA LEU A 64 5.49 6.45 9.03
C LEU A 64 4.05 6.63 8.56
N VAL A 65 3.60 7.85 8.26
CA VAL A 65 2.27 8.11 7.71
C VAL A 65 2.06 7.34 6.41
N THR A 66 3.04 7.37 5.50
CA THR A 66 2.96 6.67 4.21
C THR A 66 2.91 5.15 4.40
N SER A 67 3.62 4.60 5.40
CA SER A 67 3.70 3.16 5.63
C SER A 67 2.39 2.56 6.12
N LEU A 68 1.59 3.31 6.89
CA LEU A 68 0.33 2.83 7.45
C LEU A 68 -0.67 2.33 6.40
N ASN A 69 -0.66 2.94 5.21
CA ASN A 69 -1.62 2.60 4.17
C ASN A 69 -1.20 1.42 3.27
N HIS A 70 0.11 1.11 3.22
CA HIS A 70 0.69 0.23 2.20
C HIS A 70 0.06 -1.16 2.19
N GLY A 71 0.06 -1.84 3.33
CA GLY A 71 -0.51 -3.19 3.42
C GLY A 71 -2.03 -3.22 3.23
N ALA A 72 -2.75 -2.23 3.77
CA ALA A 72 -4.20 -2.13 3.61
C ALA A 72 -4.60 -1.88 2.14
N PHE A 73 -3.81 -1.07 1.40
CA PHE A 73 -4.07 -0.82 -0.01
C PHE A 73 -3.97 -2.10 -0.85
N PHE A 74 -2.93 -2.92 -0.64
CA PHE A 74 -2.80 -4.20 -1.34
C PHE A 74 -3.88 -5.20 -0.95
N GLY A 75 -4.23 -5.28 0.34
CA GLY A 75 -5.28 -6.15 0.83
C GLY A 75 -6.66 -5.79 0.23
N LEU A 76 -7.08 -4.53 0.33
CA LEU A 76 -8.34 -4.06 -0.25
C LEU A 76 -8.33 -4.09 -1.77
N GLY A 77 -7.20 -3.76 -2.39
CA GLY A 77 -7.03 -3.79 -3.83
C GLY A 77 -7.21 -5.20 -4.41
N SER A 78 -6.65 -6.22 -3.77
CA SER A 78 -6.81 -7.62 -4.19
C SER A 78 -8.28 -8.08 -4.10
N LEU A 79 -9.00 -7.66 -3.06
CA LEU A 79 -10.44 -7.92 -2.93
C LEU A 79 -11.25 -7.24 -4.03
N VAL A 80 -10.88 -6.01 -4.40
CA VAL A 80 -11.53 -5.29 -5.52
C VAL A 80 -11.19 -5.95 -6.84
N ALA A 81 -9.93 -6.27 -7.12
CA ALA A 81 -9.51 -6.94 -8.33
C ALA A 81 -10.25 -8.27 -8.54
N ALA A 82 -10.40 -9.06 -7.47
CA ALA A 82 -11.17 -10.29 -7.50
C ALA A 82 -12.69 -10.07 -7.70
N SER A 83 -13.23 -8.95 -7.22
CA SER A 83 -14.69 -8.70 -7.25
C SER A 83 -15.22 -8.19 -8.59
N VAL A 84 -14.35 -7.65 -9.45
CA VAL A 84 -14.74 -7.09 -10.76
C VAL A 84 -14.63 -8.08 -11.91
N VAL A 85 -14.27 -9.34 -11.63
CA VAL A 85 -14.11 -10.39 -12.62
C VAL A 85 -14.88 -11.67 -12.23
N PRO A 86 -15.23 -12.54 -13.20
CA PRO A 86 -15.84 -13.85 -12.93
C PRO A 86 -14.95 -14.72 -12.02
N ARG A 87 -15.55 -15.64 -11.26
CA ARG A 87 -14.84 -16.48 -10.27
C ARG A 87 -13.60 -17.20 -10.83
N HIS A 88 -13.68 -17.72 -12.05
CA HIS A 88 -12.56 -18.44 -12.68
C HIS A 88 -11.39 -17.54 -13.07
N LYS A 89 -11.54 -16.21 -13.07
CA LYS A 89 -10.49 -15.22 -13.38
C LYS A 89 -9.96 -14.47 -12.17
N GLN A 90 -10.48 -14.73 -10.97
CA GLN A 90 -10.12 -13.97 -9.76
C GLN A 90 -8.63 -14.06 -9.44
N ALA A 91 -8.05 -15.25 -9.48
CA ALA A 91 -6.62 -15.44 -9.24
C ALA A 91 -5.76 -14.67 -10.25
N SER A 92 -6.13 -14.70 -11.53
CA SER A 92 -5.43 -13.95 -12.59
C SER A 92 -5.54 -12.44 -12.39
N ALA A 93 -6.69 -11.92 -11.99
CA ALA A 93 -6.87 -10.49 -11.73
C ALA A 93 -6.01 -10.01 -10.56
N VAL A 94 -5.95 -10.79 -9.48
CA VAL A 94 -5.06 -10.50 -8.33
C VAL A 94 -3.60 -10.58 -8.76
N ALA A 95 -3.20 -11.59 -9.51
CA ALA A 95 -1.84 -11.72 -10.04
C ALA A 95 -1.46 -10.52 -10.94
N THR A 96 -2.37 -10.08 -11.81
CA THR A 96 -2.16 -8.89 -12.65
C THR A 96 -1.97 -7.61 -11.82
N MET A 97 -2.73 -7.45 -10.74
CA MET A 97 -2.54 -6.33 -9.81
C MET A 97 -1.14 -6.36 -9.17
N PHE A 98 -0.68 -7.53 -8.70
CA PHE A 98 0.65 -7.68 -8.12
C PHE A 98 1.78 -7.57 -9.15
N MET A 99 1.52 -7.83 -10.43
CA MET A 99 2.48 -7.58 -11.50
C MET A 99 2.87 -6.09 -11.58
N GLY A 100 1.95 -5.18 -11.25
CA GLY A 100 2.27 -3.76 -11.10
C GLY A 100 3.35 -3.49 -10.05
N LEU A 101 3.35 -4.23 -8.93
CA LEU A 101 4.40 -4.15 -7.91
C LEU A 101 5.76 -4.63 -8.47
N THR A 102 5.76 -5.71 -9.24
CA THR A 102 6.98 -6.22 -9.90
C THR A 102 7.56 -5.20 -10.87
N ILE A 103 6.71 -4.60 -11.72
CA ILE A 103 7.11 -3.55 -12.67
C ILE A 103 7.67 -2.33 -11.90
N ALA A 104 7.03 -1.94 -10.80
CA ALA A 104 7.50 -0.84 -9.95
C ALA A 104 8.87 -1.15 -9.32
N ASN A 105 9.13 -2.39 -8.92
CA ASN A 105 10.43 -2.77 -8.37
C ASN A 105 11.52 -2.83 -9.45
N VAL A 106 11.22 -3.40 -10.61
CA VAL A 106 12.22 -3.58 -11.69
C VAL A 106 12.54 -2.26 -12.39
N GLY A 107 11.54 -1.42 -12.65
CA GLY A 107 11.70 -0.16 -13.37
C GLY A 107 11.66 1.07 -12.47
N GLY A 108 10.73 1.12 -11.51
CA GLY A 108 10.51 2.28 -10.67
C GLY A 108 11.63 2.54 -9.67
N VAL A 109 12.19 1.50 -9.04
CA VAL A 109 13.29 1.67 -8.08
C VAL A 109 14.56 2.22 -8.76
N PRO A 110 15.05 1.66 -9.89
CA PRO A 110 16.18 2.26 -10.62
C PRO A 110 15.88 3.69 -11.08
N ALA A 111 14.70 3.95 -11.62
CA ALA A 111 14.30 5.28 -12.06
C ALA A 111 14.29 6.30 -10.91
N ALA A 112 13.72 5.93 -9.75
CA ALA A 112 13.73 6.79 -8.57
C ALA A 112 15.14 7.02 -8.01
N THR A 113 16.01 6.00 -8.08
CA THR A 113 17.42 6.11 -7.67
C THR A 113 18.16 7.06 -8.59
N TRP A 114 18.03 6.89 -9.90
CA TRP A 114 18.63 7.77 -10.90
C TRP A 114 18.16 9.22 -10.71
N LEU A 115 16.84 9.44 -10.57
CA LEU A 115 16.27 10.77 -10.33
C LEU A 115 16.84 11.40 -9.05
N GLY A 116 16.95 10.60 -7.99
CA GLY A 116 17.52 11.03 -6.71
C GLY A 116 18.99 11.42 -6.81
N GLN A 117 19.77 10.77 -7.67
CA GLN A 117 21.20 11.08 -7.91
C GLN A 117 21.38 12.33 -8.78
N VAL A 118 20.55 12.51 -9.81
CA VAL A 118 20.72 13.61 -10.78
C VAL A 118 20.12 14.92 -10.27
N ILE A 119 18.92 14.89 -9.70
CA ILE A 119 18.17 16.08 -9.33
C ILE A 119 18.06 16.23 -7.79
N GLY A 120 18.21 15.13 -7.07
CA GLY A 120 18.14 15.09 -5.62
C GLY A 120 16.99 14.22 -5.12
N TRP A 121 17.17 13.61 -3.96
CA TRP A 121 16.26 12.63 -3.37
C TRP A 121 14.82 13.14 -3.14
N ARG A 122 14.65 14.45 -2.94
CA ARG A 122 13.32 15.08 -2.79
C ARG A 122 12.47 14.91 -4.05
N MET A 123 13.09 14.97 -5.22
CA MET A 123 12.40 14.80 -6.50
C MET A 123 11.89 13.38 -6.70
N SER A 124 12.56 12.37 -6.14
CA SER A 124 12.04 10.99 -6.14
C SER A 124 10.72 10.87 -5.37
N PHE A 125 10.61 11.54 -4.22
CA PHE A 125 9.33 11.58 -3.48
C PHE A 125 8.26 12.42 -4.20
N ALA A 126 8.63 13.54 -4.81
CA ALA A 126 7.71 14.36 -5.60
C ALA A 126 7.15 13.59 -6.82
N ALA A 127 8.02 12.88 -7.54
CA ALA A 127 7.62 12.02 -8.65
C ALA A 127 6.68 10.88 -8.17
N THR A 128 6.99 10.25 -7.04
CA THR A 128 6.14 9.23 -6.42
C THR A 128 4.77 9.81 -6.01
N ALA A 129 4.73 11.02 -5.49
CA ALA A 129 3.47 11.72 -5.19
C ALA A 129 2.65 11.99 -6.47
N GLY A 130 3.31 12.39 -7.55
CA GLY A 130 2.67 12.56 -8.86
C GLY A 130 2.04 11.27 -9.37
N LEU A 131 2.76 10.15 -9.29
CA LEU A 131 2.22 8.83 -9.62
C LEU A 131 1.05 8.44 -8.70
N GLY A 132 1.12 8.79 -7.41
CA GLY A 132 0.04 8.61 -6.45
C GLY A 132 -1.22 9.37 -6.85
N LEU A 133 -1.09 10.61 -7.32
CA LEU A 133 -2.22 11.40 -7.86
C LEU A 133 -2.84 10.74 -9.09
N VAL A 134 -2.01 10.29 -10.03
CA VAL A 134 -2.49 9.58 -11.23
C VAL A 134 -3.24 8.31 -10.85
N ALA A 135 -2.71 7.52 -9.93
CA ALA A 135 -3.37 6.31 -9.43
C ALA A 135 -4.70 6.65 -8.71
N MET A 136 -4.73 7.70 -7.89
CA MET A 136 -5.94 8.14 -7.20
C MET A 136 -7.03 8.57 -8.19
N LEU A 137 -6.68 9.33 -9.23
CA LEU A 137 -7.60 9.73 -10.30
C LEU A 137 -8.08 8.51 -11.09
N SER A 138 -7.19 7.58 -11.42
CA SER A 138 -7.56 6.33 -12.09
C SER A 138 -8.57 5.53 -11.29
N LEU A 139 -8.39 5.39 -9.96
CA LEU A 139 -9.35 4.74 -9.08
C LEU A 139 -10.69 5.49 -9.03
N TRP A 140 -10.63 6.83 -9.04
CA TRP A 140 -11.83 7.67 -9.03
C TRP A 140 -12.70 7.44 -10.27
N PHE A 141 -12.11 7.35 -11.45
CA PHE A 141 -12.84 7.17 -12.70
C PHE A 141 -13.17 5.70 -13.02
N ALA A 142 -12.26 4.76 -12.68
CA ALA A 142 -12.42 3.36 -13.05
C ALA A 142 -13.33 2.56 -12.11
N LEU A 143 -13.37 2.91 -10.81
CA LEU A 143 -14.16 2.15 -9.85
C LEU A 143 -15.59 2.70 -9.73
N PRO A 144 -16.62 1.85 -9.90
CA PRO A 144 -18.01 2.24 -9.66
C PRO A 144 -18.23 2.61 -8.19
N SER A 145 -19.19 3.47 -7.94
CA SER A 145 -19.67 3.77 -6.59
C SER A 145 -20.36 2.52 -6.05
N GLY A 146 -19.61 1.70 -5.28
CA GLY A 146 -20.12 0.45 -4.73
C GLY A 146 -20.73 0.62 -3.35
N GLU A 147 -21.47 -0.40 -2.90
CA GLU A 147 -22.01 -0.49 -1.56
C GLU A 147 -20.92 -0.49 -0.48
N ALA A 148 -21.28 -0.06 0.72
CA ALA A 148 -20.39 -0.13 1.88
C ALA A 148 -19.95 -1.56 2.15
N GLY A 149 -18.71 -1.74 2.59
CA GLY A 149 -18.18 -3.04 2.96
C GLY A 149 -19.03 -3.73 4.02
N ARG A 150 -19.13 -5.05 3.94
CA ARG A 150 -19.81 -5.88 4.96
C ARG A 150 -19.06 -5.71 6.28
N ARG A 151 -19.78 -5.60 7.39
CA ARG A 151 -19.15 -5.51 8.72
C ARG A 151 -18.22 -6.71 8.93
N PRO A 152 -16.91 -6.51 9.14
CA PRO A 152 -16.04 -7.62 9.44
C PRO A 152 -16.43 -8.22 10.78
N ASN A 153 -16.57 -9.53 10.81
CA ASN A 153 -16.67 -10.23 12.09
C ASN A 153 -15.24 -10.54 12.54
N VAL A 154 -14.65 -9.62 13.31
CA VAL A 154 -13.26 -9.72 13.77
C VAL A 154 -12.96 -11.06 14.45
N ARG A 155 -13.94 -11.62 15.18
CA ARG A 155 -13.79 -12.94 15.81
C ARG A 155 -13.68 -14.06 14.77
N HIS A 156 -14.44 -13.99 13.70
CA HIS A 156 -14.39 -14.97 12.61
C HIS A 156 -13.08 -14.84 11.81
N GLU A 157 -12.63 -13.63 11.54
CA GLU A 157 -11.37 -13.38 10.84
C GLU A 157 -10.16 -13.85 11.66
N LEU A 158 -10.15 -13.61 12.98
CA LEU A 158 -9.12 -14.15 13.86
C LEU A 158 -9.18 -15.69 13.99
N ALA A 159 -10.37 -16.29 13.90
CA ALA A 159 -10.49 -17.75 13.87
C ALA A 159 -9.90 -18.37 12.60
N VAL A 160 -10.02 -17.68 11.46
CA VAL A 160 -9.41 -18.11 10.18
C VAL A 160 -7.87 -18.15 10.28
N LEU A 161 -7.26 -17.23 11.03
CA LEU A 161 -5.81 -17.23 11.27
C LEU A 161 -5.32 -18.47 12.06
N LYS A 162 -6.22 -19.16 12.77
CA LYS A 162 -5.91 -20.42 13.48
C LYS A 162 -5.99 -21.65 12.57
N SER A 163 -6.48 -21.50 11.34
CA SER A 163 -6.54 -22.60 10.37
C SER A 163 -5.14 -23.04 9.96
N PRO A 164 -4.83 -24.34 10.03
CA PRO A 164 -3.52 -24.86 9.65
C PRO A 164 -3.15 -24.55 8.19
N VAL A 165 -4.15 -24.49 7.30
CA VAL A 165 -3.94 -24.14 5.89
C VAL A 165 -3.49 -22.68 5.76
N VAL A 166 -4.10 -21.77 6.52
CA VAL A 166 -3.72 -20.34 6.52
C VAL A 166 -2.33 -20.15 7.15
N LEU A 167 -2.04 -20.86 8.24
CA LEU A 167 -0.72 -20.82 8.89
C LEU A 167 0.38 -21.33 7.96
N LEU A 168 0.14 -22.44 7.23
CA LEU A 168 1.08 -22.96 6.24
C LEU A 168 1.29 -21.95 5.08
N ALA A 169 0.22 -21.34 4.58
CA ALA A 169 0.33 -20.31 3.55
C ALA A 169 1.12 -19.09 4.03
N LEU A 170 0.90 -18.64 5.27
CA LEU A 170 1.68 -17.56 5.87
C LEU A 170 3.14 -17.96 6.06
N LEU A 171 3.41 -19.19 6.51
CA LEU A 171 4.75 -19.70 6.68
C LEU A 171 5.52 -19.77 5.36
N THR A 172 4.88 -20.24 4.27
CA THR A 172 5.51 -20.23 2.95
C THR A 172 5.79 -18.82 2.44
N THR A 173 4.95 -17.85 2.76
CA THR A 173 5.18 -16.43 2.39
C THR A 173 6.34 -15.81 3.18
N VAL A 174 6.58 -16.26 4.40
CA VAL A 174 7.68 -15.76 5.27
C VAL A 174 9.01 -16.40 4.91
N LEU A 175 9.00 -17.67 4.48
CA LEU A 175 10.20 -18.45 4.17
C LEU A 175 10.66 -18.36 2.72
N GLY A 176 9.80 -17.95 1.77
CA GLY A 176 10.07 -17.81 0.34
C GLY A 176 10.33 -16.39 -0.07
#